data_4173288bfd7b616be6ff0189f23fef06
#
_entry.id   4173288bfd7b616be6ff0189f23fef06
#
_cell.length_a   1.000
_cell.length_b   1.000
_cell.length_c   1.000
_cell.angle_alpha   90.00
_cell.angle_beta   90.00
_cell.angle_gamma   90.00
#
_symmetry.space_group_name_H-M   'P 1'
#
loop_
_entity.id
_entity.type
_entity.pdbx_description
1 polymer ?
#
loop_
_entity_poly.entity_id
_entity_poly.type
_entity_poly.pdbx_seq_one_letter_code
_entity_poly.pdbx_strand_id
1 'polypeptide(L)'
;ANVRIISATNADLNAEVAAGRFRQDLQFRLNTIEIRIPPLRDRREDIPALAGYFLAAHAARYRKKVTGFDAAATQALLDHAWPGNVRELDHAVERAVLLCAGERIGAADLALRVSGEPRGGRLEDMSLEEVEAFLIKKTLSRFEGNVTRAADALGLSRSALYRRIERHGL
;
A
#
# COMPACT_ATOMS: atom_id res chain seq x y z
N ALA A 1 13.90 40.26 -5.14
CA ALA A 1 12.51 39.97 -4.84
C ALA A 1 12.40 39.41 -3.42
N ASN A 2 11.49 39.91 -2.62
CA ASN A 2 11.26 39.39 -1.27
C ASN A 2 10.18 38.28 -1.39
N VAL A 3 10.65 37.02 -1.48
CA VAL A 3 9.78 35.87 -1.66
C VAL A 3 10.07 34.84 -0.58
N ARG A 4 9.01 34.15 -0.08
CA ARG A 4 9.10 32.99 0.78
C ARG A 4 9.11 31.72 -0.06
N ILE A 5 10.12 30.89 0.09
CA ILE A 5 10.25 29.61 -0.62
C ILE A 5 9.89 28.48 0.36
N ILE A 6 8.99 27.59 -0.05
CA ILE A 6 8.67 26.34 0.63
C ILE A 6 8.94 25.22 -0.37
N SER A 7 9.82 24.29 0.00
CA SER A 7 10.15 23.11 -0.81
C SER A 7 9.77 21.83 -0.07
N ALA A 8 9.44 20.78 -0.79
CA ALA A 8 9.16 19.46 -0.23
C ALA A 8 9.79 18.38 -1.10
N THR A 9 10.33 17.35 -0.47
CA THR A 9 10.89 16.17 -1.14
C THR A 9 10.73 14.95 -0.25
N ASN A 10 10.68 13.76 -0.84
CA ASN A 10 10.79 12.48 -0.15
C ASN A 10 12.18 11.85 -0.31
N ALA A 11 13.11 12.52 -1.04
CA ALA A 11 14.48 12.05 -1.19
C ALA A 11 15.36 12.44 0.00
N ASP A 12 16.32 11.59 0.34
CA ASP A 12 17.40 11.94 1.26
C ASP A 12 18.37 12.88 0.54
N LEU A 13 18.27 14.18 0.83
CA LEU A 13 19.11 15.21 0.18
C LEU A 13 20.60 15.01 0.46
N ASN A 14 20.98 14.45 1.62
CA ASN A 14 22.39 14.19 1.91
C ASN A 14 22.93 13.08 1.01
N ALA A 15 22.15 12.01 0.83
CA ALA A 15 22.51 10.94 -0.09
C ALA A 15 22.55 11.42 -1.55
N GLU A 16 21.62 12.29 -1.96
CA GLU A 16 21.60 12.88 -3.31
C GLU A 16 22.81 13.79 -3.57
N VAL A 17 23.23 14.57 -2.57
CA VAL A 17 24.45 15.41 -2.65
C VAL A 17 25.70 14.52 -2.74
N ALA A 18 25.82 13.51 -1.88
CA ALA A 18 26.94 12.56 -1.90
C ALA A 18 27.06 11.82 -3.24
N ALA A 19 25.93 11.53 -3.90
CA ALA A 19 25.87 10.93 -5.23
C ALA A 19 26.04 11.92 -6.39
N GLY A 20 26.26 13.21 -6.12
CA GLY A 20 26.43 14.25 -7.14
C GLY A 20 25.15 14.62 -7.91
N ARG A 21 23.98 14.13 -7.49
CA ARG A 21 22.68 14.39 -8.15
C ARG A 21 21.99 15.66 -7.64
N PHE A 22 22.44 16.21 -6.50
CA PHE A 22 21.95 17.47 -5.95
C PHE A 22 23.12 18.36 -5.51
N ARG A 23 23.02 19.66 -5.77
CA ARG A 23 24.10 20.63 -5.42
C ARG A 23 24.07 20.95 -3.94
N GLN A 24 25.20 20.85 -3.27
CA GLN A 24 25.34 21.15 -1.85
C GLN A 24 25.04 22.62 -1.52
N ASP A 25 25.46 23.56 -2.37
CA ASP A 25 25.21 24.99 -2.15
C ASP A 25 23.72 25.32 -2.21
N LEU A 26 22.96 24.64 -3.06
CA LEU A 26 21.51 24.77 -3.15
C LEU A 26 20.83 24.17 -1.92
N GLN A 27 21.29 23.01 -1.41
CA GLN A 27 20.81 22.43 -0.18
C GLN A 27 20.91 23.43 0.98
N PHE A 28 22.06 24.03 1.19
CA PHE A 28 22.27 25.02 2.27
C PHE A 28 21.37 26.25 2.14
N ARG A 29 21.10 26.70 0.92
CA ARG A 29 20.21 27.86 0.70
C ARG A 29 18.74 27.55 0.96
N LEU A 30 18.28 26.31 0.72
CA LEU A 30 16.90 25.88 0.89
C LEU A 30 16.63 25.38 2.33
N ASN A 31 17.62 24.76 2.96
CA ASN A 31 17.47 24.12 4.27
C ASN A 31 17.73 25.09 5.45
N THR A 32 16.96 26.18 5.48
CA THR A 32 16.95 27.08 6.66
C THR A 32 16.19 26.48 7.83
N ILE A 33 15.07 25.82 7.56
CA ILE A 33 14.25 25.10 8.53
C ILE A 33 13.77 23.80 7.89
N GLU A 34 14.14 22.67 8.49
CA GLU A 34 13.70 21.35 8.06
C GLU A 34 12.58 20.83 8.97
N ILE A 35 11.45 20.49 8.36
CA ILE A 35 10.33 19.86 9.06
C ILE A 35 10.19 18.43 8.50
N ARG A 36 10.47 17.44 9.33
CA ARG A 36 10.27 16.03 8.99
C ARG A 36 8.88 15.59 9.37
N ILE A 37 8.11 15.18 8.37
CA ILE A 37 6.77 14.63 8.58
C ILE A 37 6.92 13.10 8.66
N PRO A 38 6.60 12.47 9.83
CA PRO A 38 6.68 11.02 9.96
C PRO A 38 5.64 10.34 9.06
N PRO A 39 5.90 9.11 8.59
CA PRO A 39 4.93 8.34 7.84
C PRO A 39 3.71 8.01 8.72
N LEU A 40 2.57 7.74 8.06
CA LEU A 40 1.28 7.57 8.74
C LEU A 40 1.28 6.42 9.75
N ARG A 41 2.06 5.35 9.50
CA ARG A 41 2.24 4.22 10.42
C ARG A 41 2.87 4.59 11.78
N ASP A 42 3.60 5.71 11.84
CA ASP A 42 4.28 6.22 13.04
C ASP A 42 3.44 7.29 13.77
N ARG A 43 2.25 7.64 13.24
CA ARG A 43 1.27 8.55 13.84
C ARG A 43 -0.15 8.00 13.69
N ARG A 44 -0.36 6.81 14.23
CA ARG A 44 -1.62 6.06 14.09
C ARG A 44 -2.82 6.78 14.68
N GLU A 45 -2.60 7.62 15.69
CA GLU A 45 -3.60 8.46 16.33
C GLU A 45 -4.27 9.44 15.36
N ASP A 46 -3.59 9.84 14.29
CA ASP A 46 -4.14 10.75 13.29
C ASP A 46 -5.07 10.03 12.29
N ILE A 47 -4.96 8.70 12.17
CA ILE A 47 -5.70 7.93 11.15
C ILE A 47 -7.21 8.12 11.27
N PRO A 48 -7.85 8.00 12.46
CA PRO A 48 -9.31 8.17 12.56
C PRO A 48 -9.77 9.58 12.18
N ALA A 49 -9.02 10.61 12.56
CA ALA A 49 -9.35 12.00 12.25
C ALA A 49 -9.24 12.26 10.73
N LEU A 50 -8.16 11.80 10.10
CA LEU A 50 -7.95 11.92 8.66
C LEU A 50 -8.99 11.12 7.87
N ALA A 51 -9.29 9.88 8.27
CA ALA A 51 -10.31 9.06 7.64
C ALA A 51 -11.69 9.71 7.73
N GLY A 52 -12.04 10.27 8.88
CA GLY A 52 -13.30 11.02 9.08
C GLY A 52 -13.38 12.25 8.19
N TYR A 53 -12.29 12.99 8.07
CA TYR A 53 -12.20 14.14 7.16
C TYR A 53 -12.44 13.75 5.70
N PHE A 54 -11.74 12.72 5.20
CA PHE A 54 -11.90 12.23 3.83
C PHE A 54 -13.29 11.66 3.60
N LEU A 55 -13.84 10.92 4.56
CA LEU A 55 -15.21 10.41 4.47
C LEU A 55 -16.20 11.54 4.27
N ALA A 56 -16.15 12.58 5.09
CA ALA A 56 -17.04 13.71 4.98
C ALA A 56 -16.92 14.43 3.63
N ALA A 57 -15.68 14.63 3.16
CA ALA A 57 -15.39 15.27 1.87
C ALA A 57 -15.95 14.45 0.70
N HIS A 58 -15.68 13.12 0.66
CA HIS A 58 -16.14 12.25 -0.42
C HIS A 58 -17.64 11.99 -0.35
N ALA A 59 -18.24 11.81 0.84
CA ALA A 59 -19.68 11.67 0.99
C ALA A 59 -20.43 12.90 0.44
N ALA A 60 -19.95 14.10 0.73
CA ALA A 60 -20.50 15.33 0.18
C ALA A 60 -20.33 15.39 -1.35
N ARG A 61 -19.12 15.10 -1.88
CA ARG A 61 -18.81 15.11 -3.31
C ARG A 61 -19.70 14.16 -4.11
N TYR A 62 -19.90 12.93 -3.61
CA TYR A 62 -20.67 11.88 -4.29
C TYR A 62 -22.14 11.82 -3.85
N ARG A 63 -22.58 12.74 -2.98
CA ARG A 63 -23.96 12.80 -2.45
C ARG A 63 -24.41 11.48 -1.82
N LYS A 64 -23.48 10.79 -1.16
CA LYS A 64 -23.73 9.54 -0.43
C LYS A 64 -24.15 9.83 1.01
N LYS A 65 -25.07 9.03 1.55
CA LYS A 65 -25.53 9.13 2.96
C LYS A 65 -24.67 8.31 3.91
N VAL A 66 -23.34 8.32 3.70
CA VAL A 66 -22.40 7.59 4.56
C VAL A 66 -21.97 8.51 5.68
N THR A 67 -22.15 8.06 6.94
CA THR A 67 -21.95 8.88 8.13
C THR A 67 -20.76 8.49 8.99
N GLY A 68 -20.15 7.30 8.75
CA GLY A 68 -19.04 6.83 9.57
C GLY A 68 -18.52 5.46 9.17
N PHE A 69 -17.57 4.98 9.94
CA PHE A 69 -17.02 3.63 9.88
C PHE A 69 -17.65 2.77 10.99
N ASP A 70 -17.79 1.47 10.77
CA ASP A 70 -18.07 0.52 11.84
C ASP A 70 -16.81 0.22 12.65
N ALA A 71 -16.96 -0.56 13.73
CA ALA A 71 -15.84 -0.92 14.60
C ALA A 71 -14.77 -1.76 13.86
N ALA A 72 -15.20 -2.67 12.98
CA ALA A 72 -14.30 -3.52 12.21
C ALA A 72 -13.50 -2.71 11.17
N ALA A 73 -14.16 -1.76 10.48
CA ALA A 73 -13.48 -0.84 9.56
C ALA A 73 -12.50 0.07 10.28
N THR A 74 -12.87 0.61 11.44
CA THR A 74 -11.99 1.45 12.26
C THR A 74 -10.73 0.68 12.67
N GLN A 75 -10.89 -0.57 13.11
CA GLN A 75 -9.76 -1.42 13.47
C GLN A 75 -8.87 -1.71 12.25
N ALA A 76 -9.48 -2.03 11.11
CA ALA A 76 -8.75 -2.28 9.86
C ALA A 76 -7.93 -1.06 9.40
N LEU A 77 -8.48 0.15 9.55
CA LEU A 77 -7.76 1.40 9.28
C LEU A 77 -6.52 1.57 10.18
N LEU A 78 -6.64 1.22 11.47
CA LEU A 78 -5.55 1.33 12.44
C LEU A 78 -4.46 0.26 12.23
N ASP A 79 -4.84 -0.94 11.81
CA ASP A 79 -3.91 -2.07 11.63
C ASP A 79 -3.15 -2.02 10.31
N HIS A 80 -3.62 -1.24 9.35
CA HIS A 80 -2.98 -1.13 8.05
C HIS A 80 -1.69 -0.28 8.11
N ALA A 81 -0.66 -0.69 7.36
CA ALA A 81 0.68 -0.06 7.42
C ALA A 81 0.80 1.24 6.60
N TRP A 82 -0.16 1.53 5.74
CA TRP A 82 -0.23 2.74 4.89
C TRP A 82 1.07 3.07 4.14
N PRO A 83 1.60 2.19 3.30
CA PRO A 83 2.85 2.45 2.56
C PRO A 83 2.75 3.69 1.66
N GLY A 84 1.57 3.99 1.12
CA GLY A 84 1.25 5.21 0.37
C GLY A 84 0.83 6.39 1.25
N ASN A 85 0.95 6.24 2.60
CA ASN A 85 0.62 7.28 3.59
C ASN A 85 -0.79 7.86 3.42
N VAL A 86 -0.92 9.19 3.58
CA VAL A 86 -2.20 9.91 3.53
C VAL A 86 -2.89 9.78 2.18
N ARG A 87 -2.15 9.70 1.06
CA ARG A 87 -2.75 9.52 -0.27
C ARG A 87 -3.42 8.15 -0.42
N GLU A 88 -2.82 7.10 0.12
CA GLU A 88 -3.42 5.78 0.11
C GLU A 88 -4.68 5.73 0.98
N LEU A 89 -4.64 6.35 2.16
CA LEU A 89 -5.80 6.48 3.04
C LEU A 89 -6.95 7.21 2.34
N ASP A 90 -6.68 8.35 1.71
CA ASP A 90 -7.66 9.15 0.96
C ASP A 90 -8.33 8.30 -0.13
N HIS A 91 -7.56 7.64 -0.99
CA HIS A 91 -8.09 6.77 -2.04
C HIS A 91 -8.86 5.55 -1.51
N ALA A 92 -8.43 4.97 -0.38
CA ALA A 92 -9.13 3.84 0.23
C ALA A 92 -10.51 4.29 0.76
N VAL A 93 -10.57 5.45 1.41
CA VAL A 93 -11.84 6.03 1.90
C VAL A 93 -12.73 6.45 0.74
N GLU A 94 -12.21 7.09 -0.31
CA GLU A 94 -12.97 7.45 -1.52
C GLU A 94 -13.64 6.23 -2.14
N ARG A 95 -12.88 5.16 -2.35
CA ARG A 95 -13.40 3.90 -2.88
C ARG A 95 -14.46 3.29 -1.98
N ALA A 96 -14.22 3.28 -0.66
CA ALA A 96 -15.18 2.75 0.30
C ALA A 96 -16.50 3.52 0.30
N VAL A 97 -16.47 4.85 0.22
CA VAL A 97 -17.67 5.70 0.08
C VAL A 97 -18.44 5.36 -1.19
N LEU A 98 -17.75 5.14 -2.31
CA LEU A 98 -18.40 4.79 -3.59
C LEU A 98 -19.08 3.42 -3.54
N LEU A 99 -18.42 2.42 -2.95
CA LEU A 99 -18.88 1.03 -2.89
C LEU A 99 -19.88 0.77 -1.77
N CYS A 100 -19.85 1.54 -0.69
CA CYS A 100 -20.73 1.38 0.45
C CYS A 100 -22.20 1.47 0.04
N ALA A 101 -22.97 0.42 0.36
CA ALA A 101 -24.42 0.35 0.11
C ALA A 101 -25.24 0.89 1.30
N GLY A 102 -24.65 0.97 2.49
CA GLY A 102 -25.31 1.39 3.73
C GLY A 102 -24.90 2.81 4.17
N GLU A 103 -25.22 3.11 5.43
CA GLU A 103 -24.86 4.40 6.05
C GLU A 103 -23.50 4.36 6.77
N ARG A 104 -22.90 3.18 6.95
CA ARG A 104 -21.58 2.99 7.58
C ARG A 104 -20.70 2.10 6.73
N ILE A 105 -19.43 2.50 6.62
CA ILE A 105 -18.41 1.74 5.91
C ILE A 105 -17.98 0.57 6.79
N GLY A 106 -18.05 -0.64 6.25
CA GLY A 106 -17.51 -1.85 6.85
C GLY A 106 -16.08 -2.14 6.39
N ALA A 107 -15.39 -3.08 7.08
CA ALA A 107 -14.03 -3.48 6.72
C ALA A 107 -13.92 -4.01 5.27
N ALA A 108 -14.96 -4.69 4.77
CA ALA A 108 -15.02 -5.19 3.41
C ALA A 108 -15.03 -4.06 2.36
N ASP A 109 -15.71 -2.93 2.65
CA ASP A 109 -15.80 -1.79 1.74
C ASP A 109 -14.45 -1.08 1.57
N LEU A 110 -13.61 -1.08 2.61
CA LEU A 110 -12.27 -0.50 2.56
C LEU A 110 -11.35 -1.28 1.62
N ALA A 111 -11.60 -2.58 1.43
CA ALA A 111 -10.77 -3.48 0.62
C ALA A 111 -9.26 -3.31 0.91
N LEU A 112 -8.93 -3.11 2.20
CA LEU A 112 -7.55 -3.00 2.65
C LEU A 112 -6.92 -4.39 2.58
N ARG A 113 -5.79 -4.48 1.91
CA ARG A 113 -5.00 -5.71 1.90
C ARG A 113 -4.36 -5.88 3.27
N VAL A 114 -4.50 -7.05 3.85
CA VAL A 114 -3.79 -7.41 5.08
C VAL A 114 -2.29 -7.26 4.79
N SER A 115 -1.59 -6.48 5.63
CA SER A 115 -0.15 -6.29 5.55
C SER A 115 0.54 -7.64 5.78
N GLY A 116 0.97 -8.28 4.73
CA GLY A 116 1.55 -9.63 4.75
C GLY A 116 1.41 -10.38 3.43
N GLU A 117 0.45 -9.98 2.59
CA GLU A 117 0.52 -10.43 1.20
C GLU A 117 1.63 -9.64 0.49
N PRO A 118 2.58 -10.33 -0.15
CA PRO A 118 3.60 -9.65 -0.94
C PRO A 118 2.87 -8.71 -1.91
N ARG A 119 3.37 -7.48 -2.03
CA ARG A 119 2.94 -6.55 -3.07
C ARG A 119 2.80 -7.36 -4.34
N GLY A 120 1.55 -7.71 -4.70
CA GLY A 120 1.30 -8.12 -6.05
C GLY A 120 1.60 -6.85 -6.87
N GLY A 121 2.86 -6.67 -7.19
CA GLY A 121 3.26 -5.84 -8.30
C GLY A 121 2.32 -6.26 -9.42
N ARG A 122 1.87 -5.35 -10.25
CA ARG A 122 1.23 -5.74 -11.49
C ARG A 122 2.08 -6.86 -12.03
N LEU A 123 1.48 -8.00 -12.38
CA LEU A 123 2.22 -9.13 -12.94
C LEU A 123 3.16 -8.67 -14.08
N GLU A 124 2.84 -7.51 -14.65
CA GLU A 124 3.56 -6.77 -15.68
C GLU A 124 4.90 -6.15 -15.18
N ASP A 125 5.02 -5.87 -13.87
CA ASP A 125 6.23 -5.26 -13.27
C ASP A 125 7.16 -6.31 -12.62
N MET A 126 6.75 -7.59 -12.60
CA MET A 126 7.50 -8.70 -12.02
C MET A 126 8.31 -9.42 -13.09
N SER A 127 9.51 -9.86 -12.73
CA SER A 127 10.27 -10.79 -13.58
C SER A 127 9.53 -12.13 -13.74
N LEU A 128 9.77 -12.85 -14.81
CA LEU A 128 9.17 -14.18 -15.03
C LEU A 128 9.42 -15.15 -13.86
N GLU A 129 10.59 -15.06 -13.24
CA GLU A 129 10.94 -15.88 -12.05
C GLU A 129 10.11 -15.51 -10.83
N GLU A 130 9.89 -14.22 -10.57
CA GLU A 130 9.06 -13.76 -9.47
C GLU A 130 7.58 -14.12 -9.66
N VAL A 131 7.08 -14.00 -10.89
CA VAL A 131 5.70 -14.42 -11.24
C VAL A 131 5.56 -15.94 -11.08
N GLU A 132 6.54 -16.73 -11.51
CA GLU A 132 6.53 -18.18 -11.36
C GLU A 132 6.51 -18.58 -9.87
N ALA A 133 7.39 -18.02 -9.05
CA ALA A 133 7.44 -18.27 -7.61
C ALA A 133 6.12 -17.88 -6.92
N PHE A 134 5.55 -16.72 -7.29
CA PHE A 134 4.27 -16.24 -6.76
C PHE A 134 3.12 -17.21 -7.09
N LEU A 135 3.02 -17.64 -8.36
CA LEU A 135 1.97 -18.56 -8.78
C LEU A 135 2.10 -19.93 -8.10
N ILE A 136 3.32 -20.46 -7.96
CA ILE A 136 3.59 -21.74 -7.29
C ILE A 136 3.14 -21.63 -5.82
N LYS A 137 3.60 -20.60 -5.10
CA LYS A 137 3.27 -20.38 -3.69
C LYS A 137 1.76 -20.25 -3.47
N LYS A 138 1.10 -19.45 -4.30
CA LYS A 138 -0.35 -19.24 -4.23
C LYS A 138 -1.13 -20.52 -4.49
N THR A 139 -0.70 -21.33 -5.47
CA THR A 139 -1.36 -22.57 -5.83
C THR A 139 -1.15 -23.64 -4.76
N LEU A 140 0.06 -23.75 -4.20
CA LEU A 140 0.33 -24.66 -3.06
C LEU A 140 -0.54 -24.31 -1.85
N SER A 141 -0.65 -23.03 -1.50
CA SER A 141 -1.53 -22.59 -0.40
C SER A 141 -3.00 -22.92 -0.67
N ARG A 142 -3.48 -22.74 -1.91
CA ARG A 142 -4.86 -23.06 -2.30
C ARG A 142 -5.19 -24.54 -2.17
N PHE A 143 -4.22 -25.42 -2.40
CA PHE A 143 -4.40 -26.87 -2.33
C PHE A 143 -3.75 -27.48 -1.07
N GLU A 144 -3.58 -26.68 -0.02
CA GLU A 144 -3.10 -27.11 1.30
C GLU A 144 -1.78 -27.94 1.24
N GLY A 145 -0.88 -27.54 0.34
CA GLY A 145 0.40 -28.22 0.13
C GLY A 145 0.33 -29.48 -0.77
N ASN A 146 -0.83 -29.82 -1.34
CA ASN A 146 -0.95 -30.97 -2.23
C ASN A 146 -0.30 -30.68 -3.58
N VAL A 147 0.97 -31.15 -3.73
CA VAL A 147 1.81 -30.89 -4.91
C VAL A 147 1.21 -31.49 -6.18
N THR A 148 0.50 -32.61 -6.10
CA THR A 148 -0.11 -33.24 -7.30
C THR A 148 -1.23 -32.36 -7.84
N ARG A 149 -2.16 -31.93 -6.99
CA ARG A 149 -3.26 -31.02 -7.40
C ARG A 149 -2.74 -29.64 -7.83
N ALA A 150 -1.69 -29.15 -7.17
CA ALA A 150 -1.06 -27.88 -7.54
C ALA A 150 -0.38 -27.98 -8.94
N ALA A 151 0.30 -29.08 -9.23
CA ALA A 151 0.92 -29.30 -10.53
C ALA A 151 -0.13 -29.33 -11.66
N ASP A 152 -1.20 -30.09 -11.47
CA ASP A 152 -2.31 -30.17 -12.43
C ASP A 152 -2.92 -28.79 -12.69
N ALA A 153 -3.16 -28.00 -11.64
CA ALA A 153 -3.72 -26.65 -11.73
C ALA A 153 -2.79 -25.66 -12.45
N LEU A 154 -1.48 -25.87 -12.40
CA LEU A 154 -0.46 -25.06 -13.08
C LEU A 154 -0.11 -25.57 -14.48
N GLY A 155 -0.71 -26.68 -14.91
CA GLY A 155 -0.40 -27.32 -16.19
C GLY A 155 1.01 -27.92 -16.24
N LEU A 156 1.56 -28.31 -15.07
CA LEU A 156 2.92 -28.84 -14.94
C LEU A 156 2.88 -30.33 -14.57
N SER A 157 3.93 -31.07 -14.95
CA SER A 157 4.15 -32.39 -14.37
C SER A 157 4.60 -32.25 -12.90
N ARG A 158 4.29 -33.24 -12.07
CA ARG A 158 4.67 -33.26 -10.66
C ARG A 158 6.18 -33.07 -10.45
N SER A 159 7.01 -33.73 -11.27
CA SER A 159 8.47 -33.60 -11.24
C SER A 159 8.96 -32.19 -11.67
N ALA A 160 8.26 -31.56 -12.60
CA ALA A 160 8.57 -30.19 -13.00
C ALA A 160 8.25 -29.19 -11.88
N LEU A 161 7.14 -29.40 -11.16
CA LEU A 161 6.79 -28.53 -10.02
C LEU A 161 7.78 -28.70 -8.85
N TYR A 162 8.22 -29.91 -8.52
CA TYR A 162 9.23 -30.12 -7.47
C TYR A 162 10.54 -29.38 -7.78
N ARG A 163 11.06 -29.46 -9.00
CA ARG A 163 12.28 -28.74 -9.41
C ARG A 163 12.14 -27.22 -9.28
N ARG A 164 10.95 -26.69 -9.51
CA ARG A 164 10.68 -25.24 -9.37
C ARG A 164 10.56 -24.82 -7.92
N ILE A 165 9.90 -25.63 -7.09
CA ILE A 165 9.83 -25.42 -5.63
C ILE A 165 11.25 -25.35 -5.06
N GLU A 166 12.12 -26.29 -5.40
CA GLU A 166 13.51 -26.32 -4.95
C GLU A 166 14.30 -25.10 -5.46
N ARG A 167 14.13 -24.72 -6.74
CA ARG A 167 14.78 -23.55 -7.34
C ARG A 167 14.41 -22.24 -6.62
N HIS A 168 13.17 -22.08 -6.23
CA HIS A 168 12.66 -20.87 -5.59
C HIS A 168 12.72 -20.91 -4.05
N GLY A 169 13.20 -22.00 -3.45
CA GLY A 169 13.32 -22.15 -1.99
C GLY A 169 11.96 -22.13 -1.27
N LEU A 170 10.91 -22.70 -1.88
CA LEU A 170 9.52 -22.71 -1.39
C LEU A 170 9.19 -24.02 -0.66
#